data_5159e232173183ea509ab75f5affd4db
#
_entry.id   5159e232173183ea509ab75f5affd4db
#
_cell.length_a   1.000
_cell.length_b   1.000
_cell.length_c   1.000
_cell.angle_alpha   90.00
_cell.angle_beta   90.00
_cell.angle_gamma   90.00
#
_symmetry.space_group_name_H-M   'P 1'
#
loop_
_entity.id
_entity.type
_entity.pdbx_description
1 polymer ?
#
loop_
_entity_poly.entity_id
_entity_poly.type
_entity_poly.pdbx_seq_one_letter_code
_entity_poly.pdbx_strand_id
1 'polypeptide(L)'
;MPLYMDIHNLPEGTSAEDVAKAHAKDMETQRKYGVEYHKYWVNESGNKVFCLVDAPTAEAAECVHREAHGLLAEKIIEVEPDVAEVFLGGTETNNVGAVLLPGGGADARDPGIRTILFTDVANSTTLTQLIGDEAALAILGVHDTIVRDALAALGGREVKHTGDGIMASFVSTASAVRCAIQIQRELDKHTQANPERPLKVRVGAAAGEPVEQN
;
A
#
# COMPACT_ATOMS: atom_id res chain seq x y z
N MET A 1 -7.76 -11.98 16.52
CA MET A 1 -6.38 -11.90 17.03
C MET A 1 -5.77 -10.65 16.47
N PRO A 2 -4.76 -10.05 17.11
CA PRO A 2 -3.99 -8.99 16.49
C PRO A 2 -3.37 -9.47 15.19
N LEU A 3 -3.30 -8.57 14.19
CA LEU A 3 -2.68 -8.82 12.91
C LEU A 3 -1.27 -8.21 12.94
N TYR A 4 -0.27 -8.97 12.54
CA TYR A 4 1.11 -8.53 12.48
C TYR A 4 1.65 -8.62 11.06
N MET A 5 2.67 -7.82 10.81
CA MET A 5 3.54 -7.92 9.64
C MET A 5 4.95 -8.27 10.09
N ASP A 6 5.43 -9.41 9.61
CA ASP A 6 6.82 -9.85 9.81
C ASP A 6 7.66 -9.34 8.65
N ILE A 7 8.79 -8.74 8.96
CA ILE A 7 9.74 -8.22 7.97
C ILE A 7 11.04 -8.99 8.10
N HIS A 8 11.43 -9.67 7.03
CA HIS A 8 12.68 -10.44 7.00
C HIS A 8 13.67 -9.85 6.00
N ASN A 9 14.93 -9.74 6.43
CA ASN A 9 16.07 -9.61 5.52
C ASN A 9 16.55 -10.99 5.13
N LEU A 10 16.58 -11.27 3.84
CA LEU A 10 17.04 -12.55 3.30
C LEU A 10 18.53 -12.52 2.97
N PRO A 11 19.23 -13.64 3.09
CA PRO A 11 20.56 -13.77 2.54
C PRO A 11 20.58 -13.46 1.04
N GLU A 12 21.68 -12.87 0.56
CA GLU A 12 21.84 -12.58 -0.86
C GLU A 12 21.71 -13.86 -1.71
N GLY A 13 20.94 -13.77 -2.80
CA GLY A 13 20.69 -14.89 -3.69
C GLY A 13 19.56 -15.84 -3.24
N THR A 14 18.84 -15.53 -2.17
CA THR A 14 17.64 -16.29 -1.78
C THR A 14 16.56 -16.13 -2.84
N SER A 15 16.11 -17.23 -3.39
CA SER A 15 15.04 -17.24 -4.40
C SER A 15 13.65 -17.23 -3.76
N ALA A 16 12.66 -16.82 -4.53
CA ALA A 16 11.25 -16.92 -4.10
C ALA A 16 10.80 -18.38 -3.87
N GLU A 17 11.47 -19.37 -4.50
CA GLU A 17 11.23 -20.79 -4.23
C GLU A 17 11.75 -21.20 -2.84
N ASP A 18 12.88 -20.66 -2.41
CA ASP A 18 13.43 -20.92 -1.07
C ASP A 18 12.52 -20.30 0.01
N VAL A 19 11.98 -19.11 -0.26
CA VAL A 19 10.96 -18.48 0.60
C VAL A 19 9.69 -19.32 0.68
N ALA A 20 9.20 -19.85 -0.45
CA ALA A 20 8.03 -20.72 -0.47
C ALA A 20 8.24 -21.99 0.37
N LYS A 21 9.44 -22.59 0.31
CA LYS A 21 9.80 -23.77 1.14
C LYS A 21 9.86 -23.42 2.63
N ALA A 22 10.37 -22.24 2.99
CA ALA A 22 10.40 -21.78 4.38
C ALA A 22 8.98 -21.53 4.90
N HIS A 23 8.16 -20.81 4.13
CA HIS A 23 6.77 -20.53 4.48
C HIS A 23 5.92 -21.81 4.63
N ALA A 24 6.18 -22.83 3.82
CA ALA A 24 5.50 -24.13 3.98
C ALA A 24 5.77 -24.76 5.37
N LYS A 25 6.98 -24.61 5.91
CA LYS A 25 7.32 -25.08 7.26
C LYS A 25 6.64 -24.23 8.35
N ASP A 26 6.49 -22.92 8.13
CA ASP A 26 5.72 -22.06 9.03
C ASP A 26 4.28 -22.53 9.10
N MET A 27 3.66 -22.83 7.97
CA MET A 27 2.30 -23.38 7.88
C MET A 27 2.12 -24.71 8.62
N GLU A 28 3.13 -25.56 8.65
CA GLU A 28 3.12 -26.81 9.43
C GLU A 28 3.23 -26.55 10.94
N THR A 29 4.01 -25.53 11.33
CA THR A 29 4.39 -25.24 12.72
C THR A 29 3.40 -24.29 13.43
N GLN A 30 2.76 -23.39 12.69
CA GLN A 30 1.96 -22.25 13.19
C GLN A 30 0.90 -22.63 14.23
N ARG A 31 0.20 -23.75 14.04
CA ARG A 31 -0.89 -24.19 14.95
C ARG A 31 -0.42 -24.43 16.39
N LYS A 32 0.83 -24.83 16.58
CA LYS A 32 1.41 -25.08 17.90
C LYS A 32 1.46 -23.82 18.76
N TYR A 33 1.58 -22.65 18.10
CA TYR A 33 1.70 -21.36 18.74
C TYR A 33 0.42 -20.51 18.66
N GLY A 34 -0.67 -21.07 18.08
CA GLY A 34 -1.93 -20.35 17.88
C GLY A 34 -1.80 -19.22 16.85
N VAL A 35 -0.92 -19.41 15.87
CA VAL A 35 -0.58 -18.44 14.81
C VAL A 35 -1.23 -18.90 13.51
N GLU A 36 -1.61 -17.94 12.64
CA GLU A 36 -2.17 -18.20 11.31
C GLU A 36 -1.54 -17.23 10.29
N TYR A 37 -0.68 -17.76 9.40
CA TYR A 37 -0.11 -17.02 8.28
C TYR A 37 -1.12 -16.93 7.14
N HIS A 38 -1.33 -15.71 6.61
CA HIS A 38 -2.29 -15.46 5.54
C HIS A 38 -1.64 -15.42 4.16
N LYS A 39 -0.63 -14.55 4.00
CA LYS A 39 0.03 -14.28 2.72
C LYS A 39 1.37 -13.61 2.93
N TYR A 40 2.21 -13.61 1.89
CA TYR A 40 3.49 -12.93 1.92
C TYR A 40 3.86 -12.30 0.58
N TRP A 41 4.67 -11.26 0.63
CA TRP A 41 5.27 -10.58 -0.51
C TRP A 41 6.77 -10.86 -0.54
N VAL A 42 7.31 -11.12 -1.73
CA VAL A 42 8.74 -11.42 -1.92
C VAL A 42 9.38 -10.38 -2.81
N ASN A 43 10.37 -9.68 -2.27
CA ASN A 43 11.23 -8.77 -3.01
C ASN A 43 12.63 -9.41 -3.17
N GLU A 44 12.82 -10.21 -4.23
CA GLU A 44 14.11 -10.87 -4.50
C GLU A 44 15.22 -9.86 -4.74
N SER A 45 14.95 -8.76 -5.44
CA SER A 45 15.95 -7.72 -5.74
C SER A 45 16.38 -6.91 -4.50
N GLY A 46 15.50 -6.77 -3.52
CA GLY A 46 15.75 -6.10 -2.25
C GLY A 46 16.12 -7.05 -1.11
N ASN A 47 16.16 -8.36 -1.38
CA ASN A 47 16.39 -9.41 -0.37
C ASN A 47 15.44 -9.31 0.84
N LYS A 48 14.14 -9.08 0.59
CA LYS A 48 13.14 -8.94 1.64
C LYS A 48 11.90 -9.79 1.44
N VAL A 49 11.32 -10.20 2.56
CA VAL A 49 9.99 -10.82 2.63
C VAL A 49 9.16 -10.09 3.69
N PHE A 50 7.89 -9.90 3.38
CA PHE A 50 6.88 -9.38 4.28
C PHE A 50 5.79 -10.45 4.44
N CYS A 51 5.55 -10.93 5.65
CA CYS A 51 4.50 -11.91 5.92
C CYS A 51 3.38 -11.26 6.72
N LEU A 52 2.13 -11.52 6.35
CA LEU A 52 0.96 -11.09 7.10
C LEU A 52 0.45 -12.27 7.94
N VAL A 53 0.29 -12.05 9.24
CA VAL A 53 0.05 -13.12 10.19
C VAL A 53 -0.87 -12.71 11.34
N ASP A 54 -1.87 -13.52 11.64
CA ASP A 54 -2.61 -13.43 12.90
C ASP A 54 -1.84 -14.18 14.00
N ALA A 55 -1.54 -13.50 15.10
CA ALA A 55 -0.85 -14.10 16.23
C ALA A 55 -1.37 -13.55 17.56
N PRO A 56 -1.34 -14.34 18.66
CA PRO A 56 -1.68 -13.81 19.98
C PRO A 56 -0.68 -12.75 20.46
N THR A 57 0.59 -12.84 20.09
CA THR A 57 1.66 -11.86 20.34
C THR A 57 2.72 -11.94 19.24
N ALA A 58 3.54 -10.90 19.10
CA ALA A 58 4.69 -10.91 18.19
C ALA A 58 5.68 -12.06 18.48
N GLU A 59 5.90 -12.37 19.78
CA GLU A 59 6.78 -13.46 20.18
C GLU A 59 6.26 -14.82 19.73
N ALA A 60 4.93 -15.01 19.64
CA ALA A 60 4.35 -16.26 19.15
C ALA A 60 4.69 -16.47 17.66
N ALA A 61 4.59 -15.42 16.84
CA ALA A 61 5.00 -15.47 15.43
C ALA A 61 6.51 -15.75 15.31
N GLU A 62 7.35 -15.08 16.10
CA GLU A 62 8.79 -15.33 16.12
C GLU A 62 9.14 -16.78 16.52
N CYS A 63 8.39 -17.40 17.45
CA CYS A 63 8.58 -18.79 17.83
C CYS A 63 8.31 -19.75 16.68
N VAL A 64 7.33 -19.47 15.81
CA VAL A 64 7.09 -20.27 14.62
C VAL A 64 8.32 -20.28 13.73
N HIS A 65 8.84 -19.11 13.34
CA HIS A 65 10.03 -18.99 12.48
C HIS A 65 11.26 -19.67 13.08
N ARG A 66 11.46 -19.49 14.40
CA ARG A 66 12.59 -20.09 15.10
C ARG A 66 12.55 -21.62 15.03
N GLU A 67 11.39 -22.24 15.21
CA GLU A 67 11.24 -23.70 15.17
C GLU A 67 11.20 -24.23 13.74
N ALA A 68 10.52 -23.53 12.81
CA ALA A 68 10.30 -24.01 11.47
C ALA A 68 11.57 -24.03 10.62
N HIS A 69 12.37 -22.96 10.65
CA HIS A 69 13.53 -22.79 9.77
C HIS A 69 14.67 -21.93 10.31
N GLY A 70 14.47 -21.26 11.46
CA GLY A 70 15.52 -20.48 12.13
C GLY A 70 15.80 -19.08 11.54
N LEU A 71 15.11 -18.66 10.48
CA LEU A 71 15.22 -17.31 9.94
C LEU A 71 14.27 -16.40 10.70
N LEU A 72 14.80 -15.63 11.64
CA LEU A 72 14.00 -14.71 12.44
C LEU A 72 13.67 -13.43 11.66
N ALA A 73 12.51 -12.86 11.93
CA ALA A 73 12.14 -11.55 11.40
C ALA A 73 13.07 -10.47 11.97
N GLU A 74 13.41 -9.47 11.16
CA GLU A 74 14.09 -8.25 11.63
C GLU A 74 13.15 -7.43 12.50
N LYS A 75 11.88 -7.38 12.11
CA LYS A 75 10.81 -6.71 12.84
C LYS A 75 9.51 -7.48 12.72
N ILE A 76 8.71 -7.45 13.77
CA ILE A 76 7.30 -7.89 13.79
C ILE A 76 6.50 -6.71 14.33
N ILE A 77 5.65 -6.13 13.50
CA ILE A 77 4.86 -4.94 13.83
C ILE A 77 3.37 -5.27 13.81
N GLU A 78 2.63 -4.79 14.79
CA GLU A 78 1.17 -4.87 14.76
C GLU A 78 0.62 -3.90 13.72
N VAL A 79 -0.33 -4.36 12.89
CA VAL A 79 -0.91 -3.58 11.81
C VAL A 79 -2.43 -3.61 11.87
N GLU A 80 -3.07 -2.51 11.49
CA GLU A 80 -4.52 -2.47 11.34
C GLU A 80 -4.93 -3.22 10.07
N PRO A 81 -5.87 -4.20 10.14
CA PRO A 81 -6.25 -5.02 8.98
C PRO A 81 -6.69 -4.20 7.78
N ASP A 82 -7.56 -3.21 8.00
CA ASP A 82 -8.09 -2.36 6.93
C ASP A 82 -6.99 -1.54 6.26
N VAL A 83 -6.02 -1.05 7.04
CA VAL A 83 -4.89 -0.27 6.53
C VAL A 83 -3.94 -1.17 5.75
N ALA A 84 -3.57 -2.33 6.28
CA ALA A 84 -2.68 -3.27 5.62
C ALA A 84 -3.25 -3.73 4.27
N GLU A 85 -4.55 -4.04 4.19
CA GLU A 85 -5.19 -4.48 2.96
C GLU A 85 -5.30 -3.36 1.91
N VAL A 86 -5.73 -2.17 2.33
CA VAL A 86 -5.87 -1.03 1.42
C VAL A 86 -4.51 -0.55 0.92
N PHE A 87 -3.50 -0.54 1.78
CA PHE A 87 -2.16 -0.06 1.48
C PHE A 87 -1.38 -1.03 0.59
N LEU A 88 -1.30 -2.30 1.00
CA LEU A 88 -0.54 -3.34 0.30
C LEU A 88 -1.35 -4.02 -0.81
N GLY A 89 -2.65 -4.13 -0.64
CA GLY A 89 -3.49 -4.91 -1.54
C GLY A 89 -3.12 -6.40 -1.49
N GLY A 90 -3.15 -7.04 -2.65
CA GLY A 90 -2.78 -8.45 -2.75
C GLY A 90 -3.94 -9.39 -2.45
N THR A 91 -5.00 -9.30 -3.27
CA THR A 91 -6.15 -10.21 -3.19
C THR A 91 -5.86 -11.55 -3.85
N GLU A 92 -4.91 -11.60 -4.80
CA GLU A 92 -4.55 -12.83 -5.50
C GLU A 92 -3.25 -13.39 -4.93
N THR A 93 -3.30 -14.64 -4.50
CA THR A 93 -2.14 -15.42 -4.04
C THR A 93 -2.01 -16.69 -4.86
N ASN A 94 -0.78 -17.20 -4.97
CA ASN A 94 -0.58 -18.54 -5.49
C ASN A 94 -0.91 -19.61 -4.42
N ASN A 95 -0.75 -20.88 -4.79
CA ASN A 95 -1.07 -22.02 -3.92
C ASN A 95 -0.19 -22.16 -2.65
N VAL A 96 0.85 -21.34 -2.54
CA VAL A 96 1.77 -21.32 -1.38
C VAL A 96 1.74 -19.96 -0.64
N GLY A 97 0.72 -19.13 -0.86
CA GLY A 97 0.50 -17.88 -0.13
C GLY A 97 1.28 -16.66 -0.63
N ALA A 98 2.11 -16.77 -1.67
CA ALA A 98 2.80 -15.62 -2.26
C ALA A 98 1.82 -14.73 -3.02
N VAL A 99 1.83 -13.43 -2.74
CA VAL A 99 1.00 -12.44 -3.43
C VAL A 99 1.47 -12.25 -4.87
N LEU A 100 0.52 -12.20 -5.79
CA LEU A 100 0.78 -12.01 -7.22
C LEU A 100 0.57 -10.54 -7.64
N LEU A 101 1.34 -10.11 -8.64
CA LEU A 101 1.13 -8.80 -9.26
C LEU A 101 -0.19 -8.76 -10.03
N PRO A 102 -1.04 -7.74 -9.83
CA PRO A 102 -2.27 -7.58 -10.60
C PRO A 102 -2.00 -7.54 -12.11
N GLY A 103 -2.64 -8.45 -12.84
CA GLY A 103 -2.44 -8.58 -14.30
C GLY A 103 -1.10 -9.16 -14.74
N GLY A 104 -0.29 -9.66 -13.79
CA GLY A 104 0.92 -10.43 -14.04
C GLY A 104 0.61 -11.89 -14.40
N GLY A 105 1.58 -12.61 -14.95
CA GLY A 105 1.47 -14.06 -15.13
C GLY A 105 1.54 -14.81 -13.78
N ALA A 106 1.32 -16.13 -13.81
CA ALA A 106 1.30 -16.99 -12.63
C ALA A 106 2.58 -16.93 -11.76
N ASP A 107 3.70 -16.51 -12.34
CA ASP A 107 4.99 -16.37 -11.67
C ASP A 107 5.34 -14.93 -11.29
N ALA A 108 4.50 -13.95 -11.64
CA ALA A 108 4.74 -12.55 -11.35
C ALA A 108 4.36 -12.22 -9.89
N ARG A 109 5.32 -12.32 -9.00
CA ARG A 109 5.14 -12.04 -7.56
C ARG A 109 5.17 -10.55 -7.28
N ASP A 110 4.34 -10.13 -6.35
CA ASP A 110 4.31 -8.75 -5.84
C ASP A 110 5.48 -8.55 -4.84
N PRO A 111 6.40 -7.61 -5.09
CA PRO A 111 7.54 -7.36 -4.20
C PRO A 111 7.17 -6.62 -2.91
N GLY A 112 5.91 -6.25 -2.68
CA GLY A 112 5.49 -5.47 -1.53
C GLY A 112 5.88 -3.98 -1.60
N ILE A 113 6.54 -3.53 -2.66
CA ILE A 113 6.89 -2.10 -2.85
C ILE A 113 5.65 -1.34 -3.31
N ARG A 114 5.41 -0.17 -2.72
CA ARG A 114 4.31 0.72 -3.09
C ARG A 114 4.79 2.11 -3.43
N THR A 115 4.09 2.73 -4.35
CA THR A 115 4.22 4.18 -4.58
C THR A 115 3.02 4.86 -3.93
N ILE A 116 3.31 5.73 -2.98
CA ILE A 116 2.29 6.52 -2.31
C ILE A 116 2.19 7.86 -3.00
N LEU A 117 0.97 8.22 -3.37
CA LEU A 117 0.63 9.49 -3.97
C LEU A 117 -0.23 10.29 -2.99
N PHE A 118 0.15 11.54 -2.78
CA PHE A 118 -0.62 12.51 -2.02
C PHE A 118 -1.09 13.63 -2.92
N THR A 119 -2.33 14.05 -2.73
CA THR A 119 -2.85 15.31 -3.28
C THR A 119 -3.17 16.27 -2.14
N ASP A 120 -3.10 17.57 -2.40
CA ASP A 120 -3.40 18.63 -1.44
C ASP A 120 -3.89 19.87 -2.19
N VAL A 121 -5.07 20.37 -1.83
CA VAL A 121 -5.63 21.58 -2.44
C VAL A 121 -4.87 22.81 -1.94
N ALA A 122 -4.25 23.53 -2.87
CA ALA A 122 -3.41 24.67 -2.53
C ALA A 122 -4.25 25.79 -1.90
N ASN A 123 -3.83 26.24 -0.70
CA ASN A 123 -4.48 27.31 0.06
C ASN A 123 -5.95 27.02 0.44
N SER A 124 -6.31 25.77 0.70
CA SER A 124 -7.67 25.34 1.06
C SER A 124 -8.28 26.15 2.20
N THR A 125 -7.53 26.40 3.27
CA THR A 125 -7.98 27.21 4.42
C THR A 125 -8.32 28.66 4.01
N THR A 126 -7.46 29.30 3.22
CA THR A 126 -7.70 30.67 2.74
C THR A 126 -8.88 30.71 1.77
N LEU A 127 -9.01 29.68 0.93
CA LEU A 127 -10.12 29.55 0.00
C LEU A 127 -11.45 29.48 0.76
N THR A 128 -11.54 28.63 1.78
CA THR A 128 -12.74 28.51 2.63
C THR A 128 -13.11 29.83 3.28
N GLN A 129 -12.13 30.57 3.80
CA GLN A 129 -12.38 31.88 4.40
C GLN A 129 -12.91 32.92 3.41
N LEU A 130 -12.49 32.85 2.14
CA LEU A 130 -12.88 33.81 1.10
C LEU A 130 -14.26 33.52 0.51
N ILE A 131 -14.60 32.25 0.26
CA ILE A 131 -15.81 31.87 -0.48
C ILE A 131 -16.89 31.23 0.39
N GLY A 132 -16.59 30.93 1.67
CA GLY A 132 -17.49 30.26 2.62
C GLY A 132 -17.48 28.73 2.48
N ASP A 133 -17.98 28.04 3.51
CA ASP A 133 -17.90 26.59 3.66
C ASP A 133 -18.60 25.83 2.53
N GLU A 134 -19.80 26.23 2.14
CA GLU A 134 -20.58 25.54 1.10
C GLU A 134 -19.89 25.58 -0.26
N ALA A 135 -19.36 26.73 -0.67
CA ALA A 135 -18.63 26.85 -1.92
C ALA A 135 -17.27 26.13 -1.88
N ALA A 136 -16.61 26.13 -0.72
CA ALA A 136 -15.37 25.38 -0.51
C ALA A 136 -15.60 23.87 -0.61
N LEU A 137 -16.66 23.35 0.02
CA LEU A 137 -17.05 21.94 -0.09
C LEU A 137 -17.36 21.53 -1.54
N ALA A 138 -18.00 22.39 -2.32
CA ALA A 138 -18.25 22.12 -3.73
C ALA A 138 -16.95 22.00 -4.54
N ILE A 139 -15.95 22.85 -4.27
CA ILE A 139 -14.62 22.78 -4.91
C ILE A 139 -13.85 21.51 -4.48
N LEU A 140 -13.90 21.15 -3.20
CA LEU A 140 -13.30 19.90 -2.72
C LEU A 140 -13.96 18.67 -3.37
N GLY A 141 -15.27 18.70 -3.58
CA GLY A 141 -15.99 17.66 -4.31
C GLY A 141 -15.51 17.50 -5.77
N VAL A 142 -15.16 18.61 -6.44
CA VAL A 142 -14.55 18.56 -7.79
C VAL A 142 -13.16 17.93 -7.73
N HIS A 143 -12.31 18.34 -6.76
CA HIS A 143 -11.01 17.73 -6.51
C HIS A 143 -11.14 16.23 -6.34
N ASP A 144 -12.02 15.80 -5.44
CA ASP A 144 -12.22 14.38 -5.12
C ASP A 144 -12.65 13.57 -6.33
N THR A 145 -13.56 14.11 -7.14
CA THR A 145 -14.02 13.44 -8.37
C THR A 145 -12.88 13.26 -9.36
N ILE A 146 -12.12 14.32 -9.65
CA ILE A 146 -11.00 14.28 -10.59
C ILE A 146 -9.94 13.27 -10.12
N VAL A 147 -9.61 13.28 -8.83
CA VAL A 147 -8.59 12.37 -8.27
C VAL A 147 -9.08 10.93 -8.33
N ARG A 148 -10.31 10.64 -7.86
CA ARG A 148 -10.86 9.27 -7.87
C ARG A 148 -11.00 8.69 -9.27
N ASP A 149 -11.42 9.49 -10.24
CA ASP A 149 -11.50 9.06 -11.64
C ASP A 149 -10.11 8.70 -12.20
N ALA A 150 -9.09 9.50 -11.88
CA ALA A 150 -7.72 9.22 -12.30
C ALA A 150 -7.14 7.98 -11.60
N LEU A 151 -7.43 7.78 -10.31
CA LEU A 151 -7.06 6.58 -9.57
C LEU A 151 -7.69 5.33 -10.19
N ALA A 152 -8.99 5.35 -10.43
CA ALA A 152 -9.73 4.24 -11.03
C ALA A 152 -9.18 3.86 -12.41
N ALA A 153 -8.86 4.87 -13.25
CA ALA A 153 -8.33 4.65 -14.59
C ALA A 153 -6.91 4.05 -14.62
N LEU A 154 -6.10 4.26 -13.56
CA LEU A 154 -4.67 3.92 -13.55
C LEU A 154 -4.29 2.91 -12.45
N GLY A 155 -5.29 2.27 -11.83
CA GLY A 155 -5.07 1.21 -10.84
C GLY A 155 -4.53 1.69 -9.50
N GLY A 156 -4.82 2.94 -9.14
CA GLY A 156 -4.55 3.49 -7.82
C GLY A 156 -5.66 3.11 -6.83
N ARG A 157 -5.29 2.95 -5.57
CA ARG A 157 -6.23 2.73 -4.46
C ARG A 157 -6.21 3.92 -3.52
N GLU A 158 -7.37 4.49 -3.23
CA GLU A 158 -7.51 5.48 -2.17
C GLU A 158 -7.26 4.79 -0.82
N VAL A 159 -6.28 5.29 -0.06
CA VAL A 159 -5.96 4.80 1.28
C VAL A 159 -6.69 5.62 2.33
N LYS A 160 -6.65 6.95 2.17
CA LYS A 160 -7.22 7.88 3.15
C LYS A 160 -7.58 9.21 2.50
N HIS A 161 -8.73 9.77 2.91
CA HIS A 161 -9.09 11.14 2.65
C HIS A 161 -8.64 12.04 3.81
N THR A 162 -7.91 13.12 3.52
CA THR A 162 -7.30 14.00 4.54
C THR A 162 -8.07 15.32 4.75
N GLY A 163 -9.26 15.43 4.18
CA GLY A 163 -10.11 16.63 4.25
C GLY A 163 -9.98 17.49 2.99
N ASP A 164 -8.78 17.91 2.64
CA ASP A 164 -8.46 18.69 1.44
C ASP A 164 -7.51 17.98 0.47
N GLY A 165 -7.31 16.69 0.68
CA GLY A 165 -6.47 15.85 -0.15
C GLY A 165 -6.78 14.37 -0.04
N ILE A 166 -6.13 13.58 -0.87
CA ILE A 166 -6.25 12.12 -0.92
C ILE A 166 -4.86 11.51 -0.86
N MET A 167 -4.72 10.50 0.01
CA MET A 167 -3.60 9.58 0.00
C MET A 167 -3.98 8.34 -0.78
N ALA A 168 -3.18 7.95 -1.75
CA ALA A 168 -3.43 6.75 -2.56
C ALA A 168 -2.17 5.90 -2.70
N SER A 169 -2.36 4.60 -2.89
CA SER A 169 -1.28 3.63 -3.13
C SER A 169 -1.34 3.05 -4.54
N PHE A 170 -0.16 2.75 -5.09
CA PHE A 170 0.02 2.11 -6.39
C PHE A 170 1.06 1.00 -6.30
N VAL A 171 0.80 -0.10 -6.97
CA VAL A 171 1.80 -1.15 -7.21
C VAL A 171 2.84 -0.70 -8.24
N SER A 172 2.42 0.12 -9.22
CA SER A 172 3.27 0.62 -10.31
C SER A 172 3.61 2.10 -10.13
N THR A 173 4.88 2.43 -9.93
CA THR A 173 5.39 3.82 -9.92
C THR A 173 5.06 4.56 -11.22
N ALA A 174 5.16 3.89 -12.36
CA ALA A 174 4.82 4.50 -13.65
C ALA A 174 3.31 4.85 -13.74
N SER A 175 2.44 4.04 -13.15
CA SER A 175 1.00 4.34 -13.05
C SER A 175 0.73 5.52 -12.12
N ALA A 176 1.42 5.60 -10.99
CA ALA A 176 1.31 6.75 -10.07
C ALA A 176 1.72 8.07 -10.77
N VAL A 177 2.84 8.07 -11.51
CA VAL A 177 3.28 9.26 -12.27
C VAL A 177 2.26 9.63 -13.35
N ARG A 178 1.74 8.66 -14.08
CA ARG A 178 0.68 8.93 -15.08
C ARG A 178 -0.59 9.47 -14.43
N CYS A 179 -0.96 8.97 -13.26
CA CYS A 179 -2.09 9.46 -12.49
C CYS A 179 -1.89 10.92 -12.09
N ALA A 180 -0.73 11.28 -11.55
CA ALA A 180 -0.38 12.66 -11.21
C ALA A 180 -0.51 13.60 -12.42
N ILE A 181 -0.01 13.18 -13.59
CA ILE A 181 -0.13 13.95 -14.83
C ILE A 181 -1.58 14.09 -15.28
N GLN A 182 -2.37 13.02 -15.20
CA GLN A 182 -3.79 13.05 -15.55
C GLN A 182 -4.57 13.99 -14.63
N ILE A 183 -4.36 13.91 -13.31
CA ILE A 183 -4.96 14.83 -12.33
C ILE A 183 -4.68 16.29 -12.73
N GLN A 184 -3.41 16.65 -12.99
CA GLN A 184 -3.05 18.02 -13.36
C GLN A 184 -3.72 18.48 -14.66
N ARG A 185 -3.82 17.61 -15.66
CA ARG A 185 -4.50 17.92 -16.92
C ARG A 185 -6.00 18.16 -16.75
N GLU A 186 -6.67 17.35 -15.94
CA GLU A 186 -8.11 17.53 -15.68
C GLU A 186 -8.37 18.79 -14.84
N LEU A 187 -7.50 19.11 -13.89
CA LEU A 187 -7.56 20.37 -13.13
C LEU A 187 -7.34 21.60 -14.01
N ASP A 188 -6.42 21.53 -14.97
CA ASP A 188 -6.22 22.61 -15.95
C ASP A 188 -7.47 22.82 -16.82
N LYS A 189 -8.11 21.73 -17.30
CA LYS A 189 -9.38 21.82 -18.04
C LYS A 189 -10.49 22.44 -17.18
N HIS A 190 -10.61 22.00 -15.93
CA HIS A 190 -11.58 22.56 -15.00
C HIS A 190 -11.36 24.05 -14.79
N THR A 191 -10.13 24.48 -14.55
CA THR A 191 -9.75 25.88 -14.34
C THR A 191 -9.99 26.74 -15.58
N GLN A 192 -9.73 26.21 -16.79
CA GLN A 192 -10.05 26.92 -18.04
C GLN A 192 -11.56 27.09 -18.26
N ALA A 193 -12.35 26.10 -17.86
CA ALA A 193 -13.81 26.16 -17.93
C ALA A 193 -14.44 27.04 -16.84
N ASN A 194 -13.74 27.20 -15.71
CA ASN A 194 -14.21 27.95 -14.53
C ASN A 194 -13.14 28.94 -14.04
N PRO A 195 -12.80 29.98 -14.81
CA PRO A 195 -11.69 30.87 -14.48
C PRO A 195 -11.91 31.70 -13.21
N GLU A 196 -13.16 31.89 -12.78
CA GLU A 196 -13.55 32.55 -11.52
C GLU A 196 -13.33 31.64 -10.29
N ARG A 197 -13.14 30.33 -10.49
CA ARG A 197 -12.94 29.33 -9.43
C ARG A 197 -11.77 28.40 -9.77
N PRO A 198 -10.53 28.93 -9.90
CA PRO A 198 -9.38 28.11 -10.26
C PRO A 198 -9.06 27.14 -9.14
N LEU A 199 -8.92 25.86 -9.49
CA LEU A 199 -8.55 24.80 -8.55
C LEU A 199 -7.08 24.39 -8.78
N LYS A 200 -6.25 24.63 -7.78
CA LYS A 200 -4.84 24.24 -7.79
C LYS A 200 -4.59 23.16 -6.76
N VAL A 201 -3.95 22.09 -7.19
CA VAL A 201 -3.64 20.92 -6.35
C VAL A 201 -2.16 20.61 -6.45
N ARG A 202 -1.55 20.37 -5.30
CA ARG A 202 -0.20 19.80 -5.21
C ARG A 202 -0.31 18.29 -5.29
N VAL A 203 0.62 17.66 -6.02
CA VAL A 203 0.71 16.21 -6.07
C VAL A 203 2.14 15.81 -5.74
N GLY A 204 2.31 14.94 -4.76
CA GLY A 204 3.58 14.35 -4.38
C GLY A 204 3.50 12.83 -4.48
N ALA A 205 4.60 12.20 -4.86
CA ALA A 205 4.69 10.73 -4.88
C ALA A 205 6.04 10.25 -4.37
N ALA A 206 6.03 9.16 -3.62
CA ALA A 206 7.23 8.48 -3.14
C ALA A 206 7.05 6.97 -3.25
N ALA A 207 8.08 6.28 -3.76
CA ALA A 207 8.10 4.82 -3.83
C ALA A 207 8.99 4.27 -2.71
N GLY A 208 8.55 3.19 -2.08
CA GLY A 208 9.29 2.54 -1.00
C GLY A 208 8.60 1.29 -0.46
N GLU A 209 9.25 0.70 0.50
CA GLU A 209 8.69 -0.40 1.28
C GLU A 209 7.70 0.18 2.30
N PRO A 210 6.57 -0.50 2.55
CA PRO A 210 5.61 -0.09 3.56
C PRO A 210 6.13 -0.45 4.95
N VAL A 211 6.96 0.41 5.53
CA VAL A 211 7.50 0.25 6.88
C VAL A 211 7.08 1.46 7.70
N GLU A 212 6.46 1.24 8.85
CA GLU A 212 6.33 2.30 9.84
C GLU A 212 7.73 2.61 10.44
N GLN A 213 8.14 3.86 10.35
CA GLN A 213 9.23 4.38 11.17
C GLN A 213 8.61 4.96 12.44
N ASN A 214 8.90 4.34 13.59
CA ASN A 214 8.68 4.95 14.90
C ASN A 214 9.66 6.10 15.13
#